data_fd2d8ed26921e83eebec3484510af4c3
#
_entry.id   fd2d8ed26921e83eebec3484510af4c3
#
_cell.length_a   1.000
_cell.length_b   1.000
_cell.length_c   1.000
_cell.angle_alpha   90.00
_cell.angle_beta   90.00
_cell.angle_gamma   90.00
#
_symmetry.space_group_name_H-M   'P 1'
#
loop_
_entity.id
_entity.type
_entity.pdbx_description
1 polymer ?
#
loop_
_entity_poly.entity_id
_entity_poly.type
_entity_poly.pdbx_seq_one_letter_code
_entity_poly.pdbx_strand_id
1 'polypeptide(L)'
;TEVAALRAGIELGLTLIDTAEMYADGGAEKVVGEALIGLRENVFLVSKVYPWNAGGQKAINACEASLRRLNTDYLDLYLLHWSGSFALEETVAAMEKLIAQGKIRRWGVSNLDYADMQELWQLPGGNQCATNQVLYHLGSRGIEYDLLPWCQKQQMPVMAYSPLAQAGRLRNGLLKNAVVNEIAHAHNISAAQVLLAWV
;
A
#
# COMPACT_ATOMS: atom_id res chain seq x y z
N THR A 1 4.75 18.29 14.72
CA THR A 1 4.87 18.26 13.26
C THR A 1 4.62 16.85 12.73
N GLU A 2 4.28 16.69 11.45
CA GLU A 2 4.06 15.39 10.78
C GLU A 2 5.32 14.52 10.84
N VAL A 3 6.49 15.11 10.61
CA VAL A 3 7.79 14.43 10.75
C VAL A 3 7.98 13.84 12.14
N ALA A 4 7.66 14.61 13.19
CA ALA A 4 7.79 14.11 14.56
C ALA A 4 6.83 12.95 14.86
N ALA A 5 5.61 12.99 14.30
CA ALA A 5 4.62 11.92 14.45
C ALA A 5 5.09 10.62 13.76
N LEU A 6 5.66 10.72 12.54
CA LEU A 6 6.22 9.57 11.84
C LEU A 6 7.40 8.95 12.62
N ARG A 7 8.32 9.78 13.12
CA ARG A 7 9.46 9.31 13.93
C ARG A 7 9.01 8.60 15.19
N ALA A 8 8.05 9.18 15.92
CA ALA A 8 7.47 8.55 17.11
C ALA A 8 6.83 7.19 16.77
N GLY A 9 6.12 7.10 15.63
CA GLY A 9 5.57 5.83 15.14
C GLY A 9 6.66 4.77 14.90
N ILE A 10 7.75 5.14 14.25
CA ILE A 10 8.89 4.23 13.99
C ILE A 10 9.52 3.76 15.30
N GLU A 11 9.73 4.67 16.25
CA GLU A 11 10.26 4.35 17.59
C GLU A 11 9.36 3.37 18.36
N LEU A 12 8.05 3.43 18.12
CA LEU A 12 7.05 2.50 18.68
C LEU A 12 6.91 1.18 17.90
N GLY A 13 7.71 0.97 16.85
CA GLY A 13 7.70 -0.25 16.05
C GLY A 13 6.79 -0.24 14.83
N LEU A 14 6.18 0.89 14.46
CA LEU A 14 5.41 1.05 13.22
C LEU A 14 6.36 1.27 12.05
N THR A 15 6.99 0.22 11.58
CA THR A 15 8.10 0.27 10.61
C THR A 15 7.67 0.21 9.15
N LEU A 16 6.42 -0.12 8.83
CA LEU A 16 5.89 -0.04 7.46
C LEU A 16 5.34 1.38 7.23
N ILE A 17 5.95 2.09 6.29
CA ILE A 17 5.55 3.45 5.89
C ILE A 17 4.98 3.40 4.48
N ASP A 18 3.72 3.76 4.31
CA ASP A 18 3.02 3.79 3.03
C ASP A 18 2.74 5.22 2.59
N THR A 19 3.20 5.57 1.40
CA THR A 19 2.97 6.87 0.75
C THR A 19 2.69 6.70 -0.74
N ALA A 20 2.60 7.79 -1.49
CA ALA A 20 2.45 7.79 -2.95
C ALA A 20 2.88 9.13 -3.55
N GLU A 21 3.31 9.14 -4.83
CA GLU A 21 3.57 10.38 -5.56
C GLU A 21 2.33 11.29 -5.64
N MET A 22 1.14 10.70 -5.58
CA MET A 22 -0.13 11.42 -5.59
C MET A 22 -0.38 12.25 -4.33
N TYR A 23 0.11 11.81 -3.17
CA TYR A 23 -0.29 12.42 -1.91
C TYR A 23 0.32 13.80 -1.74
N ALA A 24 -0.55 14.83 -1.73
CA ALA A 24 -0.15 16.23 -1.70
C ALA A 24 0.87 16.59 -2.80
N ASP A 25 0.70 16.04 -4.02
CA ASP A 25 1.58 16.29 -5.16
C ASP A 25 3.07 16.00 -4.85
N GLY A 26 3.33 14.86 -4.21
CA GLY A 26 4.64 14.47 -3.73
C GLY A 26 5.08 15.13 -2.42
N GLY A 27 4.23 15.96 -1.82
CA GLY A 27 4.49 16.60 -0.52
C GLY A 27 4.59 15.58 0.60
N ALA A 28 3.73 14.54 0.59
CA ALA A 28 3.80 13.46 1.57
C ALA A 28 5.12 12.68 1.50
N GLU A 29 5.63 12.39 0.29
CA GLU A 29 6.94 11.74 0.12
C GLU A 29 8.10 12.62 0.67
N LYS A 30 8.02 13.94 0.54
CA LYS A 30 9.04 14.84 1.12
C LYS A 30 9.02 14.79 2.65
N VAL A 31 7.83 14.81 3.28
CA VAL A 31 7.67 14.67 4.73
C VAL A 31 8.21 13.33 5.21
N VAL A 32 7.92 12.24 4.50
CA VAL A 32 8.47 10.92 4.80
C VAL A 32 9.99 10.92 4.65
N GLY A 33 10.52 11.46 3.56
CA GLY A 33 11.99 11.56 3.34
C GLY A 33 12.70 12.30 4.47
N GLU A 34 12.12 13.40 4.96
CA GLU A 34 12.65 14.12 6.12
C GLU A 34 12.60 13.29 7.40
N ALA A 35 11.48 12.58 7.62
CA ALA A 35 11.31 11.72 8.79
C ALA A 35 12.33 10.56 8.82
N LEU A 36 12.72 10.05 7.66
CA LEU A 36 13.60 8.89 7.52
C LEU A 36 15.11 9.22 7.57
N ILE A 37 15.52 10.48 7.71
CA ILE A 37 16.93 10.83 7.84
C ILE A 37 17.53 10.08 9.04
N GLY A 38 18.51 9.20 8.76
CA GLY A 38 19.16 8.34 9.74
C GLY A 38 18.33 7.11 10.19
N LEU A 39 17.13 6.88 9.65
CA LEU A 39 16.24 5.77 10.01
C LEU A 39 15.84 4.89 8.82
N ARG A 40 16.34 5.16 7.61
CA ARG A 40 15.91 4.46 6.37
C ARG A 40 15.96 2.95 6.49
N GLU A 41 17.00 2.40 7.08
CA GLU A 41 17.21 0.95 7.21
C GLU A 41 16.26 0.29 8.24
N ASN A 42 15.58 1.08 9.06
CA ASN A 42 14.67 0.60 10.08
C ASN A 42 13.24 0.44 9.58
N VAL A 43 12.95 0.82 8.34
CA VAL A 43 11.60 0.85 7.80
C VAL A 43 11.45 0.06 6.50
N PHE A 44 10.27 -0.47 6.29
CA PHE A 44 9.78 -0.99 5.03
C PHE A 44 9.01 0.14 4.32
N LEU A 45 9.61 0.73 3.30
CA LEU A 45 9.10 1.91 2.63
C LEU A 45 8.33 1.54 1.36
N VAL A 46 7.07 1.98 1.30
CA VAL A 46 6.17 1.78 0.18
C VAL A 46 5.83 3.11 -0.47
N SER A 47 5.90 3.18 -1.81
CA SER A 47 5.29 4.26 -2.58
C SER A 47 4.55 3.71 -3.79
N LYS A 48 3.84 4.59 -4.52
CA LYS A 48 2.95 4.18 -5.61
C LYS A 48 3.09 5.10 -6.81
N VAL A 49 3.06 4.51 -8.00
CA VAL A 49 3.05 5.23 -9.28
C VAL A 49 1.64 5.50 -9.75
N TYR A 50 1.38 6.69 -10.27
CA TYR A 50 0.15 7.00 -10.99
C TYR A 50 -0.04 6.08 -12.21
N PRO A 51 -1.28 5.67 -12.54
CA PRO A 51 -1.54 4.82 -13.69
C PRO A 51 -1.08 5.41 -15.02
N TRP A 52 -1.15 6.72 -15.20
CA TRP A 52 -0.66 7.41 -16.42
C TRP A 52 0.86 7.58 -16.51
N ASN A 53 1.57 7.19 -15.46
CA ASN A 53 3.02 7.09 -15.41
C ASN A 53 3.50 5.63 -15.41
N ALA A 54 2.61 4.63 -15.35
CA ALA A 54 2.95 3.25 -15.00
C ALA A 54 3.56 2.41 -16.15
N GLY A 55 3.88 3.00 -17.31
CA GLY A 55 4.44 2.28 -18.46
C GLY A 55 5.80 2.79 -18.90
N GLY A 56 6.66 1.85 -19.36
CA GLY A 56 7.93 2.14 -20.02
C GLY A 56 8.84 3.12 -19.27
N GLN A 57 9.38 4.12 -19.97
CA GLN A 57 10.30 5.10 -19.39
C GLN A 57 9.62 6.05 -18.41
N LYS A 58 8.29 6.27 -18.53
CA LYS A 58 7.56 7.11 -17.59
C LYS A 58 7.59 6.53 -16.18
N ALA A 59 7.40 5.21 -16.02
CA ALA A 59 7.46 4.55 -14.72
C ALA A 59 8.85 4.67 -14.07
N ILE A 60 9.91 4.55 -14.87
CA ILE A 60 11.28 4.74 -14.39
C ILE A 60 11.47 6.17 -13.88
N ASN A 61 11.06 7.17 -14.67
CA ASN A 61 11.20 8.57 -14.31
C ASN A 61 10.36 8.95 -13.06
N ALA A 62 9.15 8.40 -12.94
CA ALA A 62 8.28 8.58 -11.77
C ALA A 62 8.90 7.99 -10.51
N CYS A 63 9.41 6.76 -10.58
CA CYS A 63 10.11 6.12 -9.46
C CYS A 63 11.33 6.95 -9.03
N GLU A 64 12.17 7.38 -9.97
CA GLU A 64 13.33 8.23 -9.66
C GLU A 64 12.93 9.57 -9.03
N ALA A 65 11.80 10.16 -9.44
CA ALA A 65 11.27 11.36 -8.84
C ALA A 65 10.80 11.10 -7.39
N SER A 66 10.14 9.97 -7.14
CA SER A 66 9.75 9.52 -5.79
C SER A 66 10.98 9.29 -4.91
N LEU A 67 12.00 8.60 -5.39
CA LEU A 67 13.26 8.37 -4.66
C LEU A 67 13.94 9.69 -4.27
N ARG A 68 13.97 10.68 -5.17
CA ARG A 68 14.51 12.03 -4.85
C ARG A 68 13.70 12.72 -3.75
N ARG A 69 12.37 12.67 -3.79
CA ARG A 69 11.51 13.27 -2.76
C ARG A 69 11.63 12.57 -1.41
N LEU A 70 11.79 11.25 -1.43
CA LEU A 70 11.97 10.39 -0.26
C LEU A 70 13.40 10.41 0.29
N ASN A 71 14.35 11.04 -0.42
CA ASN A 71 15.77 11.10 -0.07
C ASN A 71 16.37 9.70 0.20
N THR A 72 16.12 8.75 -0.71
CA THR A 72 16.60 7.37 -0.63
C THR A 72 16.94 6.83 -2.01
N ASP A 73 17.76 5.79 -2.08
CA ASP A 73 18.18 5.16 -3.32
C ASP A 73 17.25 4.01 -3.73
N TYR A 74 16.40 3.52 -2.81
CA TYR A 74 15.51 2.40 -3.09
C TYR A 74 14.19 2.47 -2.30
N LEU A 75 13.17 1.79 -2.85
CA LEU A 75 11.92 1.44 -2.16
C LEU A 75 11.93 -0.05 -1.84
N ASP A 76 11.31 -0.43 -0.72
CA ASP A 76 11.08 -1.84 -0.40
C ASP A 76 9.96 -2.43 -1.24
N LEU A 77 8.94 -1.60 -1.54
CA LEU A 77 7.81 -1.96 -2.36
C LEU A 77 7.32 -0.76 -3.18
N TYR A 78 7.10 -0.97 -4.48
CA TYR A 78 6.52 0.04 -5.37
C TYR A 78 5.24 -0.49 -6.02
N LEU A 79 4.14 0.25 -5.89
CA LEU A 79 2.82 -0.20 -6.33
C LEU A 79 2.33 0.56 -7.56
N LEU A 80 1.66 -0.12 -8.49
CA LEU A 80 0.71 0.53 -9.38
C LEU A 80 -0.49 0.98 -8.55
N HIS A 81 -0.80 2.28 -8.52
CA HIS A 81 -1.81 2.83 -7.59
C HIS A 81 -3.25 2.40 -7.92
N TRP A 82 -3.58 2.24 -9.20
CA TRP A 82 -4.78 1.61 -9.78
C TRP A 82 -4.56 1.36 -11.28
N SER A 83 -5.41 0.55 -11.89
CA SER A 83 -5.35 0.25 -13.32
C SER A 83 -5.60 1.53 -14.15
N GLY A 84 -4.84 1.71 -15.23
CA GLY A 84 -4.88 2.89 -16.09
C GLY A 84 -4.96 2.52 -17.57
N SER A 85 -4.45 3.41 -18.42
CA SER A 85 -4.44 3.23 -19.88
C SER A 85 -3.26 2.43 -20.42
N PHE A 86 -2.22 2.21 -19.63
CA PHE A 86 -1.11 1.31 -20.00
C PHE A 86 -1.55 -0.14 -19.83
N ALA A 87 -1.15 -1.00 -20.76
CA ALA A 87 -1.31 -2.43 -20.60
C ALA A 87 -0.52 -2.91 -19.36
N LEU A 88 -1.07 -3.86 -18.62
CA LEU A 88 -0.40 -4.41 -17.42
C LEU A 88 0.98 -4.99 -17.74
N GLU A 89 1.16 -5.52 -18.96
CA GLU A 89 2.43 -6.02 -19.47
C GLU A 89 3.54 -4.94 -19.50
N GLU A 90 3.19 -3.71 -19.92
CA GLU A 90 4.12 -2.57 -19.90
C GLU A 90 4.50 -2.16 -18.47
N THR A 91 3.51 -2.23 -17.55
CA THR A 91 3.74 -1.97 -16.12
C THR A 91 4.67 -3.02 -15.53
N VAL A 92 4.40 -4.31 -15.74
CA VAL A 92 5.24 -5.41 -15.26
C VAL A 92 6.68 -5.26 -15.77
N ALA A 93 6.85 -5.04 -17.08
CA ALA A 93 8.19 -4.85 -17.69
C ALA A 93 8.94 -3.66 -17.06
N ALA A 94 8.25 -2.56 -16.76
CA ALA A 94 8.84 -1.40 -16.09
C ALA A 94 9.25 -1.70 -14.63
N MET A 95 8.41 -2.42 -13.89
CA MET A 95 8.69 -2.83 -12.50
C MET A 95 9.89 -3.78 -12.42
N GLU A 96 9.96 -4.78 -13.31
CA GLU A 96 11.10 -5.68 -13.40
C GLU A 96 12.41 -4.94 -13.74
N LYS A 97 12.33 -3.93 -14.62
CA LYS A 97 13.48 -3.08 -14.93
C LYS A 97 13.92 -2.25 -13.71
N LEU A 98 12.99 -1.75 -12.92
CA LEU A 98 13.30 -1.03 -11.66
C LEU A 98 13.96 -1.95 -10.63
N ILE A 99 13.53 -3.22 -10.53
CA ILE A 99 14.19 -4.24 -9.69
C ILE A 99 15.62 -4.46 -10.19
N ALA A 100 15.81 -4.70 -11.49
CA ALA A 100 17.13 -4.93 -12.07
C ALA A 100 18.10 -3.74 -11.87
N GLN A 101 17.57 -2.51 -11.78
CA GLN A 101 18.32 -1.31 -11.46
C GLN A 101 18.55 -1.10 -9.95
N GLY A 102 18.03 -1.96 -9.09
CA GLY A 102 18.12 -1.85 -7.64
C GLY A 102 17.31 -0.71 -7.00
N LYS A 103 16.41 -0.06 -7.79
CA LYS A 103 15.60 1.07 -7.34
C LYS A 103 14.40 0.64 -6.51
N ILE A 104 13.91 -0.57 -6.71
CA ILE A 104 12.87 -1.17 -5.89
C ILE A 104 13.26 -2.60 -5.52
N ARG A 105 12.83 -3.08 -4.36
CA ARG A 105 13.08 -4.46 -3.92
C ARG A 105 11.99 -5.42 -4.39
N ARG A 106 10.75 -4.95 -4.39
CA ARG A 106 9.55 -5.67 -4.83
C ARG A 106 8.61 -4.69 -5.51
N TRP A 107 7.69 -5.23 -6.29
CA TRP A 107 6.58 -4.46 -6.83
C TRP A 107 5.26 -5.14 -6.52
N GLY A 108 4.17 -4.40 -6.62
CA GLY A 108 2.82 -4.87 -6.46
C GLY A 108 1.83 -3.93 -7.12
N VAL A 109 0.58 -4.15 -6.83
CA VAL A 109 -0.51 -3.37 -7.37
C VAL A 109 -1.44 -2.86 -6.27
N SER A 110 -2.36 -1.99 -6.63
CA SER A 110 -3.41 -1.50 -5.75
C SER A 110 -4.70 -1.34 -6.55
N ASN A 111 -5.83 -1.67 -5.92
CA ASN A 111 -7.17 -1.55 -6.50
C ASN A 111 -7.41 -2.39 -7.78
N LEU A 112 -6.68 -3.46 -7.99
CA LEU A 112 -7.01 -4.44 -9.03
C LEU A 112 -8.06 -5.40 -8.48
N ASP A 113 -9.09 -5.67 -9.29
CA ASP A 113 -10.11 -6.65 -8.95
C ASP A 113 -9.66 -8.09 -9.26
N TYR A 114 -10.55 -9.05 -9.08
CA TYR A 114 -10.24 -10.46 -9.30
C TYR A 114 -9.87 -10.75 -10.77
N ALA A 115 -10.59 -10.15 -11.73
CA ALA A 115 -10.33 -10.36 -13.16
C ALA A 115 -8.99 -9.76 -13.58
N ASP A 116 -8.72 -8.52 -13.15
CA ASP A 116 -7.44 -7.84 -13.38
C ASP A 116 -6.26 -8.65 -12.81
N MET A 117 -6.43 -9.21 -11.60
CA MET A 117 -5.38 -10.02 -10.97
C MET A 117 -5.16 -11.34 -11.72
N GLN A 118 -6.21 -11.95 -12.27
CA GLN A 118 -6.06 -13.15 -13.10
C GLN A 118 -5.33 -12.83 -14.40
N GLU A 119 -5.64 -11.70 -15.04
CA GLU A 119 -4.93 -11.23 -16.22
C GLU A 119 -3.45 -10.99 -15.91
N LEU A 120 -3.16 -10.20 -14.87
CA LEU A 120 -1.80 -9.92 -14.43
C LEU A 120 -1.00 -11.22 -14.20
N TRP A 121 -1.61 -12.20 -13.56
CA TRP A 121 -0.93 -13.46 -13.20
C TRP A 121 -0.52 -14.32 -14.39
N GLN A 122 -1.19 -14.14 -15.55
CA GLN A 122 -0.85 -14.84 -16.80
C GLN A 122 0.30 -14.17 -17.56
N LEU A 123 0.65 -12.94 -17.24
CA LEU A 123 1.73 -12.22 -17.89
C LEU A 123 3.11 -12.76 -17.48
N PRO A 124 4.10 -12.72 -18.37
CA PRO A 124 5.48 -13.00 -17.99
C PRO A 124 5.93 -12.09 -16.84
N GLY A 125 6.34 -12.69 -15.72
CA GLY A 125 6.73 -11.95 -14.51
C GLY A 125 5.55 -11.49 -13.64
N GLY A 126 4.30 -11.57 -14.09
CA GLY A 126 3.13 -11.10 -13.35
C GLY A 126 2.94 -11.80 -12.00
N ASN A 127 3.31 -13.07 -11.90
CA ASN A 127 3.30 -13.84 -10.66
C ASN A 127 4.38 -13.44 -9.63
N GLN A 128 5.25 -12.48 -9.97
CA GLN A 128 6.18 -11.84 -9.03
C GLN A 128 5.54 -10.66 -8.28
N CYS A 129 4.28 -10.33 -8.59
CA CYS A 129 3.50 -9.34 -7.86
C CYS A 129 3.42 -9.71 -6.37
N ALA A 130 3.98 -8.85 -5.52
CA ALA A 130 4.15 -9.15 -4.10
C ALA A 130 2.88 -8.94 -3.27
N THR A 131 1.96 -8.10 -3.73
CA THR A 131 0.72 -7.76 -3.00
C THR A 131 -0.25 -6.99 -3.90
N ASN A 132 -1.52 -7.04 -3.52
CA ASN A 132 -2.55 -6.09 -3.98
C ASN A 132 -3.03 -5.28 -2.78
N GLN A 133 -2.90 -3.94 -2.84
CA GLN A 133 -3.39 -3.05 -1.81
C GLN A 133 -4.82 -2.61 -2.14
N VAL A 134 -5.78 -2.98 -1.33
CA VAL A 134 -7.22 -2.80 -1.61
C VAL A 134 -7.99 -2.25 -0.42
N LEU A 135 -9.16 -1.65 -0.69
CA LEU A 135 -10.10 -1.25 0.36
C LEU A 135 -10.62 -2.49 1.09
N TYR A 136 -10.27 -2.61 2.36
CA TYR A 136 -10.78 -3.71 3.17
C TYR A 136 -10.91 -3.29 4.64
N HIS A 137 -12.10 -3.41 5.18
CA HIS A 137 -12.42 -3.14 6.58
C HIS A 137 -13.79 -3.75 6.90
N LEU A 138 -14.16 -3.83 8.16
CA LEU A 138 -15.39 -4.47 8.64
C LEU A 138 -16.69 -3.99 7.93
N GLY A 139 -16.72 -2.76 7.41
CA GLY A 139 -17.83 -2.20 6.65
C GLY A 139 -17.67 -2.28 5.12
N SER A 140 -16.58 -2.84 4.58
CA SER A 140 -16.33 -3.02 3.14
C SER A 140 -15.62 -4.35 2.91
N ARG A 141 -16.41 -5.40 2.64
CA ARG A 141 -15.96 -6.79 2.63
C ARG A 141 -16.06 -7.47 1.27
N GLY A 142 -16.25 -6.69 0.21
CA GLY A 142 -16.48 -7.22 -1.15
C GLY A 142 -15.39 -8.15 -1.66
N ILE A 143 -14.13 -7.91 -1.27
CA ILE A 143 -13.00 -8.75 -1.68
C ILE A 143 -13.06 -10.19 -1.14
N GLU A 144 -13.86 -10.46 -0.10
CA GLU A 144 -13.99 -11.79 0.49
C GLU A 144 -14.71 -12.79 -0.44
N TYR A 145 -15.42 -12.27 -1.44
CA TYR A 145 -16.20 -13.12 -2.36
C TYR A 145 -15.30 -13.94 -3.30
N ASP A 146 -14.29 -13.32 -3.87
CA ASP A 146 -13.40 -13.93 -4.88
C ASP A 146 -11.94 -13.53 -4.74
N LEU A 147 -11.62 -12.25 -4.66
CA LEU A 147 -10.25 -11.73 -4.67
C LEU A 147 -9.42 -12.25 -3.49
N LEU A 148 -9.93 -12.14 -2.27
CA LEU A 148 -9.20 -12.56 -1.06
C LEU A 148 -8.94 -14.07 -1.04
N PRO A 149 -9.92 -14.96 -1.30
CA PRO A 149 -9.67 -16.41 -1.44
C PRO A 149 -8.67 -16.74 -2.54
N TRP A 150 -8.71 -16.03 -3.66
CA TRP A 150 -7.74 -16.22 -4.74
C TRP A 150 -6.33 -15.80 -4.30
N CYS A 151 -6.18 -14.62 -3.68
CA CYS A 151 -4.89 -14.17 -3.15
C CYS A 151 -4.30 -15.18 -2.15
N GLN A 152 -5.13 -15.71 -1.26
CA GLN A 152 -4.73 -16.75 -0.30
C GLN A 152 -4.24 -18.02 -1.01
N LYS A 153 -4.95 -18.47 -2.06
CA LYS A 153 -4.52 -19.63 -2.87
C LYS A 153 -3.19 -19.39 -3.56
N GLN A 154 -2.90 -18.16 -3.99
CA GLN A 154 -1.62 -17.78 -4.60
C GLN A 154 -0.53 -17.47 -3.57
N GLN A 155 -0.84 -17.56 -2.27
CA GLN A 155 0.07 -17.18 -1.17
C GLN A 155 0.55 -15.72 -1.26
N MET A 156 -0.27 -14.85 -1.87
CA MET A 156 -0.01 -13.43 -2.01
C MET A 156 -0.73 -12.68 -0.88
N PRO A 157 -0.02 -11.95 -0.02
CA PRO A 157 -0.64 -11.12 1.01
C PRO A 157 -1.44 -9.97 0.40
N VAL A 158 -2.51 -9.58 1.06
CA VAL A 158 -3.30 -8.38 0.74
C VAL A 158 -2.92 -7.28 1.74
N MET A 159 -2.74 -6.05 1.25
CA MET A 159 -2.61 -4.86 2.09
C MET A 159 -3.96 -4.14 2.16
N ALA A 160 -4.53 -4.04 3.35
CA ALA A 160 -5.79 -3.34 3.55
C ALA A 160 -5.57 -1.84 3.72
N TYR A 161 -6.11 -1.01 2.82
CA TYR A 161 -6.12 0.43 3.08
C TYR A 161 -7.44 0.87 3.74
N SER A 162 -7.39 1.99 4.45
CA SER A 162 -8.50 2.54 5.24
C SER A 162 -9.11 1.53 6.24
N PRO A 163 -8.32 0.80 7.02
CA PRO A 163 -8.82 -0.29 7.88
C PRO A 163 -9.84 0.16 8.95
N LEU A 164 -9.86 1.46 9.28
CA LEU A 164 -10.86 2.07 10.18
C LEU A 164 -12.01 2.77 9.43
N ALA A 165 -12.23 2.44 8.15
CA ALA A 165 -13.03 3.20 7.19
C ALA A 165 -12.46 4.61 6.93
N GLN A 166 -12.83 5.24 5.79
CA GLN A 166 -12.17 6.47 5.36
C GLN A 166 -12.51 7.65 6.28
N ALA A 167 -13.75 7.97 6.48
CA ALA A 167 -14.18 9.06 7.34
C ALA A 167 -15.72 9.06 7.49
N GLY A 168 -16.24 10.02 8.24
CA GLY A 168 -17.65 10.34 8.27
C GLY A 168 -18.51 9.31 9.01
N ARG A 169 -19.76 9.13 8.52
CA ARG A 169 -20.80 8.37 9.23
C ARG A 169 -20.47 6.88 9.35
N LEU A 170 -19.85 6.28 8.33
CA LEU A 170 -19.48 4.86 8.35
C LEU A 170 -18.44 4.59 9.45
N ARG A 171 -17.36 5.35 9.48
CA ARG A 171 -16.32 5.23 10.51
C ARG A 171 -16.88 5.43 11.92
N ASN A 172 -17.70 6.47 12.09
CA ASN A 172 -18.34 6.74 13.38
C ASN A 172 -19.32 5.61 13.78
N GLY A 173 -20.03 5.01 12.82
CA GLY A 173 -20.91 3.87 13.03
C GLY A 173 -20.14 2.63 13.48
N LEU A 174 -19.01 2.33 12.85
CA LEU A 174 -18.15 1.19 13.21
C LEU A 174 -17.57 1.36 14.63
N LEU A 175 -17.01 2.52 14.95
CA LEU A 175 -16.43 2.81 16.27
C LEU A 175 -17.47 2.81 17.40
N LYS A 176 -18.75 3.06 17.08
CA LYS A 176 -19.87 3.04 18.03
C LYS A 176 -20.68 1.75 17.99
N ASN A 177 -20.30 0.78 17.16
CA ASN A 177 -21.03 -0.48 17.05
C ASN A 177 -21.00 -1.24 18.38
N ALA A 178 -22.16 -1.72 18.83
CA ALA A 178 -22.31 -2.38 20.13
C ALA A 178 -21.43 -3.62 20.28
N VAL A 179 -21.40 -4.48 19.24
CA VAL A 179 -20.60 -5.72 19.23
C VAL A 179 -19.10 -5.39 19.24
N VAL A 180 -18.65 -4.40 18.46
CA VAL A 180 -17.25 -3.96 18.47
C VAL A 180 -16.84 -3.46 19.86
N ASN A 181 -17.71 -2.70 20.52
CA ASN A 181 -17.44 -2.18 21.87
C ASN A 181 -17.52 -3.26 22.95
N GLU A 182 -18.38 -4.26 22.81
CA GLU A 182 -18.42 -5.43 23.70
C GLU A 182 -17.08 -6.21 23.63
N ILE A 183 -16.59 -6.49 22.42
CA ILE A 183 -15.27 -7.14 22.21
C ILE A 183 -14.15 -6.27 22.78
N ALA A 184 -14.17 -4.96 22.51
CA ALA A 184 -13.18 -4.03 23.03
C ALA A 184 -13.12 -4.05 24.56
N HIS A 185 -14.28 -4.07 25.20
CA HIS A 185 -14.37 -4.16 26.67
C HIS A 185 -13.85 -5.50 27.19
N ALA A 186 -14.25 -6.63 26.56
CA ALA A 186 -13.82 -7.96 26.98
C ALA A 186 -12.29 -8.15 26.91
N HIS A 187 -11.62 -7.47 25.99
CA HIS A 187 -10.17 -7.52 25.79
C HIS A 187 -9.41 -6.33 26.39
N ASN A 188 -10.10 -5.38 27.03
CA ASN A 188 -9.53 -4.15 27.58
C ASN A 188 -8.70 -3.36 26.56
N ILE A 189 -9.26 -3.20 25.35
CA ILE A 189 -8.68 -2.46 24.23
C ILE A 189 -9.70 -1.47 23.67
N SER A 190 -9.28 -0.57 22.77
CA SER A 190 -10.19 0.37 22.12
C SER A 190 -10.95 -0.29 20.95
N ALA A 191 -12.11 0.27 20.59
CA ALA A 191 -12.85 -0.13 19.40
C ALA A 191 -12.00 -0.05 18.12
N ALA A 192 -11.12 0.95 18.01
CA ALA A 192 -10.19 1.06 16.89
C ALA A 192 -9.20 -0.12 16.83
N GLN A 193 -8.70 -0.57 17.97
CA GLN A 193 -7.81 -1.75 18.00
C GLN A 193 -8.55 -3.03 17.63
N VAL A 194 -9.82 -3.19 18.00
CA VAL A 194 -10.65 -4.31 17.52
C VAL A 194 -10.78 -4.29 16.00
N LEU A 195 -11.08 -3.11 15.41
CA LEU A 195 -11.23 -2.97 13.96
C LEU A 195 -9.90 -3.24 13.21
N LEU A 196 -8.77 -2.84 13.77
CA LEU A 196 -7.46 -3.12 13.20
C LEU A 196 -7.07 -4.60 13.32
N ALA A 197 -7.39 -5.24 14.44
CA ALA A 197 -7.11 -6.66 14.64
C ALA A 197 -8.02 -7.58 13.81
N TRP A 198 -9.17 -7.07 13.35
CA TRP A 198 -10.09 -7.81 12.49
C TRP A 198 -9.56 -7.94 11.05
N VAL A 199 -8.81 -6.96 10.54
CA VAL A 199 -8.23 -6.95 9.19
C VAL A 199 -7.00 -7.85 9.13
#